data_8291f93f1db7cad0ea9ad529cd141080
#
_entry.id   8291f93f1db7cad0ea9ad529cd141080
#
_cell.length_a   1.000
_cell.length_b   1.000
_cell.length_c   1.000
_cell.angle_alpha   90.00
_cell.angle_beta   90.00
_cell.angle_gamma   90.00
#
_symmetry.space_group_name_H-M   'P 1'
#
loop_
_entity.id
_entity.type
_entity.pdbx_description
1 polymer ?
#
loop_
_entity_poly.entity_id
_entity_poly.type
_entity_poly.pdbx_seq_one_letter_code
_entity_poly.pdbx_strand_id
1 'polypeptide(L)'
;GLGDVYKRQAYNGRFADLASKSASIVTGVKDGKLVIEKINGKYFMYWGEKAVYAATSDNLIDWEPVLDENNELRKIAVPRAGYFDSRLTECGPPAIKTVNGIVLLYNGKNGDEMDWDPDFPEGAYCAGQFLFDANDPYKVLDRLDKPFFVPEAAFEKSGQYKDGTVF
;
A
#
# COMPACT_ATOMS: atom_id res chain seq x y z
N GLY A 1 16.71 -17.04 -3.19
CA GLY A 1 15.54 -17.08 -4.07
C GLY A 1 15.40 -15.79 -4.87
N LEU A 2 14.55 -15.78 -5.90
CA LEU A 2 14.30 -14.60 -6.76
C LEU A 2 13.92 -13.35 -5.96
N GLY A 3 13.27 -13.50 -4.81
CA GLY A 3 12.91 -12.39 -3.92
C GLY A 3 14.09 -11.60 -3.36
N ASP A 4 15.25 -12.21 -3.17
CA ASP A 4 16.44 -11.53 -2.65
C ASP A 4 17.12 -10.64 -3.71
N VAL A 5 17.04 -11.01 -4.98
CA VAL A 5 17.60 -10.23 -6.07
C VAL A 5 16.80 -8.94 -6.27
N TYR A 6 15.47 -9.01 -6.22
CA TYR A 6 14.61 -7.83 -6.33
C TYR A 6 14.74 -6.87 -5.13
N LYS A 7 14.85 -7.39 -3.93
CA LYS A 7 15.09 -6.57 -2.74
C LYS A 7 16.40 -5.79 -2.81
N ARG A 8 17.46 -6.39 -3.36
CA ARG A 8 18.76 -5.72 -3.52
C ARG A 8 18.77 -4.69 -4.64
N GLN A 9 17.99 -4.88 -5.69
CA GLN A 9 17.89 -3.94 -6.81
C GLN A 9 17.04 -2.72 -6.49
N ALA A 10 15.93 -2.88 -5.73
CA ALA A 10 15.07 -1.78 -5.36
C ALA A 10 15.68 -0.86 -4.29
N TYR A 11 16.54 -1.41 -3.43
CA TYR A 11 17.12 -0.67 -2.30
C TYR A 11 18.60 -1.03 -2.15
N ASN A 12 19.43 -0.47 -3.01
CA ASN A 12 20.89 -0.58 -2.89
C ASN A 12 21.39 0.14 -1.63
N GLY A 13 21.02 -0.34 -0.44
CA GLY A 13 21.45 0.33 0.75
C GLY A 13 20.76 -0.07 2.05
N ARG A 14 20.62 0.87 2.94
CA ARG A 14 20.22 0.77 4.34
C ARG A 14 18.94 -0.04 4.60
N PHE A 15 17.98 -0.05 3.67
CA PHE A 15 16.69 -0.71 3.82
C PHE A 15 16.54 -2.01 3.02
N ALA A 16 17.66 -2.56 2.53
CA ALA A 16 17.64 -3.78 1.72
C ALA A 16 17.07 -5.01 2.45
N ASP A 17 17.19 -5.04 3.77
CA ASP A 17 16.71 -6.14 4.61
C ASP A 17 15.28 -5.92 5.13
N LEU A 18 14.65 -4.77 4.83
CA LEU A 18 13.27 -4.53 5.23
C LEU A 18 12.33 -5.44 4.44
N ALA A 19 11.58 -6.28 5.16
CA ALA A 19 10.58 -7.13 4.55
C ALA A 19 9.45 -6.27 3.94
N SER A 20 9.25 -6.40 2.64
CA SER A 20 8.13 -5.81 1.92
C SER A 20 7.74 -6.70 0.76
N LYS A 21 6.44 -6.91 0.57
CA LYS A 21 5.90 -7.77 -0.49
C LYS A 21 5.34 -6.98 -1.66
N SER A 22 4.93 -5.73 -1.42
CA SER A 22 4.10 -5.00 -2.36
C SER A 22 4.54 -3.58 -2.59
N ALA A 23 4.30 -3.11 -3.80
CA ALA A 23 4.49 -1.73 -4.19
C ALA A 23 3.47 -1.35 -5.27
N SER A 24 2.94 -0.14 -5.17
CA SER A 24 1.93 0.43 -6.07
C SER A 24 2.52 1.64 -6.77
N ILE A 25 2.94 1.44 -8.01
CA ILE A 25 3.44 2.54 -8.84
C ILE A 25 2.28 3.46 -9.22
N VAL A 26 2.52 4.77 -9.27
CA VAL A 26 1.50 5.72 -9.68
C VAL A 26 1.35 5.71 -11.19
N THR A 27 0.10 5.55 -11.62
CA THR A 27 -0.33 5.51 -13.02
C THR A 27 -1.43 6.53 -13.27
N GLY A 28 -1.65 6.89 -14.52
CA GLY A 28 -2.85 7.57 -14.99
C GLY A 28 -3.60 6.69 -15.98
N VAL A 29 -4.77 7.14 -16.43
CA VAL A 29 -5.53 6.46 -17.48
C VAL A 29 -5.43 7.28 -18.76
N LYS A 30 -4.87 6.67 -19.81
CA LYS A 30 -4.79 7.25 -21.16
C LYS A 30 -5.32 6.25 -22.17
N ASP A 31 -6.31 6.66 -22.95
CA ASP A 31 -6.96 5.82 -23.97
C ASP A 31 -7.42 4.46 -23.42
N GLY A 32 -7.99 4.46 -22.20
CA GLY A 32 -8.48 3.26 -21.49
C GLY A 32 -7.37 2.32 -20.97
N LYS A 33 -6.11 2.76 -20.97
CA LYS A 33 -4.96 1.98 -20.48
C LYS A 33 -4.31 2.68 -19.30
N LEU A 34 -3.79 1.89 -18.36
CA LEU A 34 -2.93 2.40 -17.29
C LEU A 34 -1.56 2.74 -17.89
N VAL A 35 -1.12 3.97 -17.65
CA VAL A 35 0.19 4.47 -18.09
C VAL A 35 0.90 5.03 -16.85
N ILE A 36 2.17 4.66 -16.66
CA ILE A 36 2.97 5.18 -15.55
C ILE A 36 3.14 6.70 -15.74
N GLU A 37 2.82 7.46 -14.71
CA GLU A 37 2.94 8.92 -14.71
C GLU A 37 3.99 9.43 -13.74
N LYS A 38 4.59 10.57 -14.07
CA LYS A 38 5.47 11.30 -13.15
C LYS A 38 4.66 12.28 -12.31
N ILE A 39 5.07 12.42 -11.04
CA ILE A 39 4.61 13.48 -10.15
C ILE A 39 5.81 14.36 -9.85
N ASN A 40 5.69 15.67 -10.09
CA ASN A 40 6.78 16.64 -9.91
C ASN A 40 8.10 16.21 -10.60
N GLY A 41 7.99 15.61 -11.79
CA GLY A 41 9.14 15.22 -12.61
C GLY A 41 9.74 13.84 -12.30
N LYS A 42 9.34 13.18 -11.24
CA LYS A 42 9.80 11.83 -10.86
C LYS A 42 8.70 10.78 -10.94
N TYR A 43 9.06 9.55 -11.24
CA TYR A 43 8.18 8.40 -11.00
C TYR A 43 8.03 8.20 -9.50
N PHE A 44 6.84 7.76 -9.10
CA PHE A 44 6.47 7.63 -7.69
C PHE A 44 5.81 6.28 -7.43
N MET A 45 6.13 5.66 -6.29
CA MET A 45 5.41 4.49 -5.82
C MET A 45 5.15 4.57 -4.32
N TYR A 46 4.01 4.04 -3.92
CA TYR A 46 3.74 3.65 -2.55
C TYR A 46 4.22 2.22 -2.35
N TRP A 47 4.76 1.90 -1.17
CA TRP A 47 5.23 0.56 -0.86
C TRP A 47 5.18 0.29 0.64
N GLY A 48 5.31 -0.97 1.03
CA GLY A 48 5.33 -1.38 2.43
C GLY A 48 4.20 -2.32 2.78
N GLU A 49 4.32 -2.93 3.95
CA GLU A 49 3.40 -3.94 4.45
C GLU A 49 2.77 -3.54 5.78
N LYS A 50 3.55 -3.03 6.75
CA LYS A 50 3.04 -2.56 8.04
C LYS A 50 2.62 -1.10 8.03
N ALA A 51 3.29 -0.32 7.23
CA ALA A 51 2.98 1.08 6.98
C ALA A 51 3.16 1.35 5.50
N VAL A 52 2.49 2.36 4.99
CA VAL A 52 2.71 2.86 3.64
C VAL A 52 3.88 3.83 3.67
N TYR A 53 4.88 3.52 2.88
CA TYR A 53 6.04 4.37 2.58
C TYR A 53 5.97 4.86 1.14
N ALA A 54 6.91 5.71 0.75
CA ALA A 54 7.06 6.14 -0.64
C ALA A 54 8.49 5.98 -1.13
N ALA A 55 8.64 5.84 -2.45
CA ALA A 55 9.91 5.93 -3.13
C ALA A 55 9.75 6.66 -4.45
N THR A 56 10.82 7.29 -4.93
CA THR A 56 10.87 8.01 -6.18
C THR A 56 11.95 7.47 -7.09
N SER A 57 11.78 7.65 -8.41
CA SER A 57 12.76 7.22 -9.40
C SER A 57 12.80 8.18 -10.60
N ASP A 58 13.94 8.32 -11.21
CA ASP A 58 14.11 9.03 -12.47
C ASP A 58 13.96 8.11 -13.71
N ASN A 59 14.19 6.80 -13.53
CA ASN A 59 14.37 5.83 -14.62
C ASN A 59 13.56 4.52 -14.48
N LEU A 60 12.74 4.36 -13.42
CA LEU A 60 11.97 3.16 -13.09
C LEU A 60 12.81 1.92 -12.68
N ILE A 61 14.11 2.07 -12.59
CA ILE A 61 15.05 1.00 -12.22
C ILE A 61 15.59 1.26 -10.83
N ASP A 62 16.13 2.44 -10.62
CA ASP A 62 16.73 2.86 -9.35
C ASP A 62 15.67 3.66 -8.57
N TRP A 63 15.34 3.17 -7.37
CA TRP A 63 14.34 3.77 -6.51
C TRP A 63 14.97 4.28 -5.22
N GLU A 64 14.71 5.54 -4.92
CA GLU A 64 15.15 6.20 -3.70
C GLU A 64 13.98 6.25 -2.70
N PRO A 65 14.10 5.61 -1.54
CA PRO A 65 13.08 5.70 -0.50
C PRO A 65 13.01 7.11 0.05
N VAL A 66 11.79 7.56 0.34
CA VAL A 66 11.57 8.89 0.95
C VAL A 66 11.81 8.80 2.44
N LEU A 67 12.67 9.66 2.95
CA LEU A 67 13.06 9.70 4.36
C LEU A 67 12.41 10.89 5.06
N ASP A 68 12.28 10.78 6.37
CA ASP A 68 11.87 11.87 7.25
C ASP A 68 13.09 12.71 7.72
N GLU A 69 12.86 13.68 8.59
CA GLU A 69 13.88 14.57 9.15
C GLU A 69 14.94 13.85 10.00
N ASN A 70 14.62 12.66 10.50
CA ASN A 70 15.54 11.81 11.27
C ASN A 70 16.30 10.83 10.39
N ASN A 71 16.17 10.95 9.07
CA ASN A 71 16.77 10.05 8.08
C ASN A 71 16.23 8.60 8.19
N GLU A 72 15.00 8.42 8.71
CA GLU A 72 14.27 7.18 8.74
C GLU A 72 13.21 7.13 7.63
N LEU A 73 12.67 5.94 7.31
CA LEU A 73 11.60 5.83 6.31
C LEU A 73 10.38 6.67 6.71
N ARG A 74 10.02 7.62 5.87
CA ARG A 74 8.84 8.46 6.08
C ARG A 74 7.57 7.62 5.99
N LYS A 75 6.86 7.49 7.12
CA LYS A 75 5.56 6.84 7.17
C LYS A 75 4.50 7.78 6.59
N ILE A 76 3.88 7.38 5.49
CA ILE A 76 2.81 8.14 4.82
C ILE A 76 1.46 7.82 5.47
N ALA A 77 1.22 6.54 5.74
CA ALA A 77 0.06 6.06 6.47
C ALA A 77 0.42 4.84 7.31
N VAL A 78 -0.32 4.65 8.39
CA VAL A 78 -0.10 3.57 9.36
C VAL A 78 -1.42 2.85 9.65
N PRO A 79 -1.38 1.64 10.23
CA PRO A 79 -2.56 0.98 10.79
C PRO A 79 -3.31 1.87 11.78
N ARG A 80 -4.63 1.66 11.90
CA ARG A 80 -5.50 2.44 12.79
C ARG A 80 -6.17 1.52 13.81
N ALA A 81 -5.91 1.72 15.09
CA ALA A 81 -6.60 1.01 16.15
C ALA A 81 -8.12 1.20 16.06
N GLY A 82 -8.89 0.12 16.22
CA GLY A 82 -10.35 0.12 16.12
C GLY A 82 -10.92 0.07 14.71
N TYR A 83 -10.08 -0.12 13.69
CA TYR A 83 -10.49 -0.25 12.29
C TYR A 83 -10.05 -1.58 11.69
N PHE A 84 -10.68 -1.96 10.56
CA PHE A 84 -10.39 -3.21 9.83
C PHE A 84 -8.91 -3.34 9.39
N ASP A 85 -8.14 -2.28 9.45
CA ASP A 85 -6.75 -2.18 9.07
C ASP A 85 -5.82 -1.90 10.27
N SER A 86 -6.22 -2.36 11.47
CA SER A 86 -5.53 -2.07 12.71
C SER A 86 -4.14 -2.71 12.82
N ARG A 87 -3.84 -3.76 12.07
CA ARG A 87 -2.57 -4.46 12.14
C ARG A 87 -1.64 -4.25 10.96
N LEU A 88 -2.19 -3.96 9.77
CA LEU A 88 -1.42 -3.89 8.53
C LEU A 88 -2.12 -3.03 7.49
N THR A 89 -1.31 -2.31 6.72
CA THR A 89 -1.71 -1.58 5.51
C THR A 89 -0.76 -1.95 4.37
N GLU A 90 -1.11 -2.95 3.60
CA GLU A 90 -0.29 -3.47 2.51
C GLU A 90 -0.74 -2.88 1.17
N CYS A 91 0.19 -2.23 0.44
CA CYS A 91 -0.13 -1.65 -0.87
C CYS A 91 -0.64 -2.71 -1.84
N GLY A 92 -1.67 -2.37 -2.61
CA GLY A 92 -2.33 -3.25 -3.56
C GLY A 92 -1.86 -3.03 -5.02
N PRO A 93 -2.80 -2.97 -5.98
CA PRO A 93 -2.50 -2.75 -7.38
C PRO A 93 -1.92 -1.35 -7.64
N PRO A 94 -1.46 -1.04 -8.87
CA PRO A 94 -0.97 0.29 -9.22
C PRO A 94 -1.94 1.40 -8.79
N ALA A 95 -1.41 2.44 -8.13
CA ALA A 95 -2.19 3.59 -7.72
C ALA A 95 -2.62 4.41 -8.95
N ILE A 96 -3.83 4.96 -8.92
CA ILE A 96 -4.40 5.65 -10.08
C ILE A 96 -4.55 7.14 -9.77
N LYS A 97 -3.84 7.97 -10.53
CA LYS A 97 -4.01 9.42 -10.49
C LYS A 97 -5.27 9.81 -11.25
N THR A 98 -6.11 10.57 -10.59
CA THR A 98 -7.38 11.11 -11.10
C THR A 98 -7.41 12.63 -10.95
N VAL A 99 -8.46 13.26 -11.42
CA VAL A 99 -8.68 14.71 -11.22
C VAL A 99 -8.91 15.08 -9.74
N ASN A 100 -9.35 14.10 -8.92
CA ASN A 100 -9.65 14.31 -7.50
C ASN A 100 -8.46 13.97 -6.58
N GLY A 101 -7.43 13.32 -7.09
CA GLY A 101 -6.29 12.86 -6.31
C GLY A 101 -5.75 11.52 -6.78
N ILE A 102 -4.88 10.92 -6.00
CA ILE A 102 -4.30 9.61 -6.26
C ILE A 102 -5.01 8.58 -5.41
N VAL A 103 -5.69 7.64 -6.06
CA VAL A 103 -6.35 6.50 -5.41
C VAL A 103 -5.36 5.37 -5.24
N LEU A 104 -5.14 4.93 -4.01
CA LEU A 104 -4.39 3.73 -3.67
C LEU A 104 -5.32 2.71 -3.03
N LEU A 105 -5.48 1.56 -3.66
CA LEU A 105 -6.13 0.41 -3.04
C LEU A 105 -5.10 -0.36 -2.21
N TYR A 106 -5.51 -0.87 -1.06
CA TYR A 106 -4.62 -1.59 -0.15
C TYR A 106 -5.35 -2.73 0.56
N ASN A 107 -4.59 -3.71 1.02
CA ASN A 107 -5.07 -4.72 1.94
C ASN A 107 -4.90 -4.21 3.38
N GLY A 108 -6.01 -4.13 4.10
CA GLY A 108 -6.01 -3.92 5.54
C GLY A 108 -6.14 -5.26 6.24
N LYS A 109 -5.34 -5.50 7.27
CA LYS A 109 -5.49 -6.64 8.14
C LYS A 109 -6.06 -6.22 9.48
N ASN A 110 -7.17 -6.86 9.87
CA ASN A 110 -7.75 -6.69 11.19
C ASN A 110 -6.82 -7.27 12.27
N GLY A 111 -6.72 -6.61 13.39
CA GLY A 111 -5.90 -7.00 14.53
C GLY A 111 -6.49 -8.12 15.37
N ASP A 112 -6.12 -8.11 16.63
CA ASP A 112 -6.68 -8.94 17.68
C ASP A 112 -7.62 -8.12 18.58
N GLU A 113 -8.20 -8.73 19.59
CA GLU A 113 -9.23 -8.15 20.47
C GLU A 113 -8.83 -6.82 21.16
N MET A 114 -7.58 -6.45 21.17
CA MET A 114 -7.14 -5.22 21.85
C MET A 114 -7.27 -3.97 20.98
N ASP A 115 -7.18 -4.13 19.66
CA ASP A 115 -7.16 -2.99 18.74
C ASP A 115 -7.90 -3.23 17.42
N TRP A 116 -8.69 -4.30 17.31
CA TRP A 116 -9.42 -4.69 16.10
C TRP A 116 -10.73 -3.92 15.86
N ASP A 117 -11.28 -4.06 14.67
CA ASP A 117 -12.66 -3.71 14.36
C ASP A 117 -13.54 -4.96 14.64
N PRO A 118 -14.44 -4.95 15.63
CA PRO A 118 -15.24 -6.11 15.99
C PRO A 118 -16.28 -6.52 14.94
N ASP A 119 -16.54 -5.68 13.94
CA ASP A 119 -17.44 -6.01 12.84
C ASP A 119 -16.84 -7.05 11.87
N PHE A 120 -15.52 -7.32 11.97
CA PHE A 120 -14.78 -8.25 11.10
C PHE A 120 -14.03 -9.29 11.92
N PRO A 121 -13.84 -10.52 11.41
CA PRO A 121 -13.06 -11.54 12.10
C PRO A 121 -11.62 -11.09 12.39
N GLU A 122 -11.06 -11.59 13.49
CA GLU A 122 -9.65 -11.43 13.81
C GLU A 122 -8.77 -11.90 12.64
N GLY A 123 -7.79 -11.10 12.30
CA GLY A 123 -6.84 -11.41 11.22
C GLY A 123 -7.41 -11.37 9.81
N ALA A 124 -8.69 -11.00 9.63
CA ALA A 124 -9.30 -10.86 8.31
C ALA A 124 -8.55 -9.83 7.45
N TYR A 125 -8.34 -10.18 6.18
CA TYR A 125 -7.82 -9.25 5.17
C TYR A 125 -8.97 -8.69 4.37
N CYS A 126 -9.08 -7.38 4.31
CA CYS A 126 -10.14 -6.65 3.64
C CYS A 126 -9.52 -5.55 2.77
N ALA A 127 -10.19 -5.20 1.67
CA ALA A 127 -9.69 -4.15 0.81
C ALA A 127 -10.15 -2.76 1.28
N GLY A 128 -9.18 -1.86 1.43
CA GLY A 128 -9.37 -0.46 1.75
C GLY A 128 -8.89 0.47 0.64
N GLN A 129 -9.16 1.75 0.79
CA GLN A 129 -8.81 2.77 -0.17
C GLN A 129 -8.30 4.03 0.54
N PHE A 130 -7.20 4.57 0.02
CA PHE A 130 -6.74 5.93 0.28
C PHE A 130 -7.03 6.84 -0.89
N LEU A 131 -7.24 8.11 -0.59
CA LEU A 131 -7.14 9.21 -1.52
C LEU A 131 -6.00 10.13 -1.08
N PHE A 132 -4.98 10.28 -1.90
CA PHE A 132 -3.89 11.24 -1.68
C PHE A 132 -4.04 12.45 -2.57
N ASP A 133 -3.43 13.57 -2.20
CA ASP A 133 -3.41 14.77 -3.01
C ASP A 133 -2.63 14.53 -4.32
N ALA A 134 -3.16 15.02 -5.45
CA ALA A 134 -2.57 14.82 -6.77
C ALA A 134 -1.22 15.52 -6.96
N ASN A 135 -0.96 16.60 -6.21
CA ASN A 135 0.24 17.41 -6.30
C ASN A 135 1.20 17.18 -5.10
N ASP A 136 0.64 16.72 -3.96
CA ASP A 136 1.41 16.29 -2.79
C ASP A 136 1.07 14.84 -2.45
N PRO A 137 1.73 13.86 -3.09
CA PRO A 137 1.42 12.45 -2.93
C PRO A 137 1.71 11.88 -1.53
N TYR A 138 2.25 12.70 -0.63
CA TYR A 138 2.48 12.35 0.77
C TYR A 138 1.29 12.71 1.66
N LYS A 139 0.37 13.53 1.17
CA LYS A 139 -0.77 14.03 1.93
C LYS A 139 -1.99 13.16 1.71
N VAL A 140 -2.42 12.46 2.75
CA VAL A 140 -3.71 11.74 2.77
C VAL A 140 -4.83 12.77 2.83
N LEU A 141 -5.73 12.76 1.85
CA LEU A 141 -6.96 13.57 1.82
C LEU A 141 -8.12 12.81 2.47
N ASP A 142 -8.17 11.49 2.21
CA ASP A 142 -9.24 10.65 2.72
C ASP A 142 -8.78 9.19 2.82
N ARG A 143 -9.45 8.41 3.69
CA ARG A 143 -9.23 6.98 3.89
C ARG A 143 -10.54 6.35 4.34
N LEU A 144 -10.97 5.29 3.69
CA LEU A 144 -12.20 4.60 4.07
C LEU A 144 -12.13 4.07 5.51
N ASP A 145 -13.19 4.30 6.27
CA ASP A 145 -13.33 3.77 7.63
C ASP A 145 -13.80 2.31 7.64
N LYS A 146 -14.53 1.91 6.61
CA LYS A 146 -14.95 0.52 6.41
C LYS A 146 -14.38 0.01 5.08
N PRO A 147 -14.06 -1.28 5.00
CA PRO A 147 -13.56 -1.85 3.75
C PRO A 147 -14.65 -1.82 2.67
N PHE A 148 -14.25 -1.64 1.43
CA PHE A 148 -15.17 -1.71 0.29
C PHE A 148 -15.30 -3.15 -0.28
N PHE A 149 -14.41 -4.05 0.13
CA PHE A 149 -14.41 -5.44 -0.28
C PHE A 149 -13.95 -6.33 0.88
N VAL A 150 -14.73 -7.34 1.20
CA VAL A 150 -14.52 -8.28 2.31
C VAL A 150 -14.66 -9.72 1.81
N PRO A 151 -14.07 -10.72 2.50
CA PRO A 151 -14.26 -12.13 2.15
C PRO A 151 -15.72 -12.55 2.32
N GLU A 152 -16.40 -12.91 1.24
CA GLU A 152 -17.81 -13.35 1.26
C GLU A 152 -17.99 -14.80 0.78
N ALA A 153 -17.31 -15.18 -0.30
CA ALA A 153 -17.41 -16.51 -0.87
C ALA A 153 -16.70 -17.58 -0.01
N ALA A 154 -17.13 -18.82 -0.12
CA ALA A 154 -16.57 -19.92 0.68
C ALA A 154 -15.06 -20.09 0.44
N PHE A 155 -14.60 -19.91 -0.80
CA PHE A 155 -13.18 -20.04 -1.16
C PHE A 155 -12.32 -18.86 -0.65
N GLU A 156 -12.94 -17.72 -0.29
CA GLU A 156 -12.28 -16.57 0.33
C GLU A 156 -12.20 -16.72 1.84
N LYS A 157 -13.14 -17.45 2.44
CA LYS A 157 -13.25 -17.68 3.89
C LYS A 157 -12.42 -18.85 4.38
N SER A 158 -12.17 -19.84 3.51
CA SER A 158 -11.32 -20.99 3.80
C SER A 158 -10.64 -21.46 2.53
N GLY A 159 -9.35 -21.75 2.56
CA GLY A 159 -8.67 -22.16 1.35
C GLY A 159 -7.18 -22.42 1.48
N GLN A 160 -6.51 -22.52 0.33
CA GLN A 160 -5.13 -22.96 0.21
C GLN A 160 -4.11 -22.06 0.92
N TYR A 161 -4.40 -20.79 1.06
CA TYR A 161 -3.41 -19.83 1.53
C TYR A 161 -3.67 -19.40 2.97
N LYS A 162 -4.82 -18.84 3.25
CA LYS A 162 -5.17 -18.32 4.56
C LYS A 162 -6.68 -18.04 4.64
N ASP A 163 -7.28 -18.39 5.76
CA ASP A 163 -8.70 -18.12 5.98
C ASP A 163 -8.96 -16.60 6.07
N GLY A 164 -10.11 -16.17 5.56
CA GLY A 164 -10.55 -14.78 5.66
C GLY A 164 -9.71 -13.79 4.85
N THR A 165 -9.24 -14.17 3.68
CA THR A 165 -8.34 -13.35 2.86
C THR A 165 -8.94 -12.99 1.51
N VAL A 166 -8.99 -11.69 1.23
CA VAL A 166 -9.23 -11.11 -0.10
C VAL A 166 -7.93 -10.46 -0.56
N PHE A 167 -7.53 -10.74 -1.78
CA PHE A 167 -6.37 -10.12 -2.43
C PHE A 167 -6.77 -9.37 -3.68
#